data_03be01ce60b60ec74aa66bd9f0c1710a
#
_entry.id   03be01ce60b60ec74aa66bd9f0c1710a
#
_cell.length_a   1.000
_cell.length_b   1.000
_cell.length_c   1.000
_cell.angle_alpha   90.00
_cell.angle_beta   90.00
_cell.angle_gamma   90.00
#
_symmetry.space_group_name_H-M   'P 1'
#
loop_
_entity.id
_entity.type
_entity.pdbx_description
1 polymer ?
#
loop_
_entity_poly.entity_id
_entity_poly.type
_entity_poly.pdbx_seq_one_letter_code
_entity_poly.pdbx_strand_id
1 'polypeptide(L)'
;MTSLLDMLKETDLRLNFTDVLRSPTAYETLDRAILRPRLLLCLHGIGTNAGLQRMNAAQHGATYKDLVYVRRCYITADQLRQAIATVTNGTLVARNPAIWGEGTTACASHSKHFGAWDQNLTTQWHVRYGGRGIMIYWHVERKSLCIHSQLKSPSSSEVAAMIEGVIRHCTEMSIDRQYVDSHGQSEVAFAF
;
A
#
# COMPACT_ATOMS: atom_id res chain seq x y z
N MET A 1 -7.49 -10.27 22.13
CA MET A 1 -7.26 -9.12 21.21
C MET A 1 -6.52 -9.67 20.01
N THR A 2 -7.07 -9.52 18.80
CA THR A 2 -6.47 -10.03 17.57
C THR A 2 -5.29 -9.12 17.18
N SER A 3 -4.09 -9.68 16.97
CA SER A 3 -2.94 -8.90 16.54
C SER A 3 -3.02 -8.56 15.03
N LEU A 4 -2.32 -7.51 14.60
CA LEU A 4 -2.23 -7.19 13.17
C LEU A 4 -1.60 -8.34 12.36
N LEU A 5 -0.67 -9.08 12.95
CA LEU A 5 -0.06 -10.24 12.29
C LEU A 5 -1.08 -11.37 12.10
N ASP A 6 -1.97 -11.60 13.07
CA ASP A 6 -3.07 -12.57 12.94
C ASP A 6 -4.05 -12.12 11.84
N MET A 7 -4.34 -10.82 11.77
CA MET A 7 -5.19 -10.28 10.70
C MET A 7 -4.55 -10.48 9.32
N LEU A 8 -3.26 -10.20 9.15
CA LEU A 8 -2.53 -10.45 7.90
C LEU A 8 -2.56 -11.93 7.52
N LYS A 9 -2.30 -12.82 8.50
CA LYS A 9 -2.36 -14.27 8.29
C LYS A 9 -3.74 -14.74 7.86
N GLU A 10 -4.79 -14.30 8.55
CA GLU A 10 -6.17 -14.65 8.22
C GLU A 10 -6.57 -14.13 6.83
N THR A 11 -6.17 -12.91 6.48
CA THR A 11 -6.39 -12.33 5.16
C THR A 11 -5.70 -13.15 4.08
N ASP A 12 -4.46 -13.57 4.32
CA ASP A 12 -3.72 -14.38 3.35
C ASP A 12 -4.31 -15.79 3.19
N LEU A 13 -4.80 -16.40 4.27
CA LEU A 13 -5.50 -17.69 4.20
C LEU A 13 -6.78 -17.63 3.36
N ARG A 14 -7.45 -16.48 3.33
CA ARG A 14 -8.69 -16.28 2.55
C ARG A 14 -8.43 -15.88 1.10
N LEU A 15 -7.47 -15.01 0.87
CA LEU A 15 -7.27 -14.34 -0.42
C LEU A 15 -6.00 -14.78 -1.15
N ASN A 16 -5.08 -15.48 -0.48
CA ASN A 16 -3.76 -15.84 -1.00
C ASN A 16 -2.99 -14.62 -1.57
N PHE A 17 -3.14 -13.43 -0.96
CA PHE A 17 -2.58 -12.20 -1.50
C PHE A 17 -1.04 -12.21 -1.55
N THR A 18 -0.38 -13.05 -0.73
CA THR A 18 1.08 -13.21 -0.81
C THR A 18 1.52 -13.97 -2.06
N ASP A 19 0.63 -14.62 -2.82
CA ASP A 19 1.00 -15.39 -4.02
C ASP A 19 1.50 -14.53 -5.17
N VAL A 20 1.21 -13.22 -5.16
CA VAL A 20 1.78 -12.26 -6.11
C VAL A 20 3.24 -11.90 -5.79
N LEU A 21 3.67 -12.14 -4.55
CA LEU A 21 5.03 -11.84 -4.09
C LEU A 21 5.97 -13.00 -4.47
N ARG A 22 6.55 -12.90 -5.67
CA ARG A 22 7.42 -13.91 -6.27
C ARG A 22 8.81 -13.37 -6.54
N SER A 23 9.80 -14.26 -6.59
CA SER A 23 11.13 -13.88 -7.05
C SER A 23 11.06 -13.44 -8.53
N PRO A 24 11.72 -12.35 -8.93
CA PRO A 24 11.85 -11.96 -10.34
C PRO A 24 12.74 -12.95 -11.14
N THR A 25 13.44 -13.83 -10.46
CA THR A 25 14.25 -14.89 -11.10
C THR A 25 13.38 -16.10 -11.45
N ALA A 26 13.70 -16.79 -12.54
CA ALA A 26 12.93 -17.95 -13.05
C ALA A 26 12.85 -19.14 -12.08
N TYR A 27 13.65 -19.13 -11.01
CA TYR A 27 13.70 -20.20 -10.02
C TYR A 27 13.31 -19.68 -8.65
N GLU A 28 12.16 -20.13 -8.15
CA GLU A 28 11.84 -19.99 -6.73
C GLU A 28 12.71 -20.96 -5.93
N THR A 29 13.58 -20.42 -5.09
CA THR A 29 14.51 -21.20 -4.28
C THR A 29 13.94 -21.65 -2.95
N LEU A 30 12.79 -21.11 -2.54
CA LEU A 30 12.11 -21.40 -1.27
C LEU A 30 10.77 -22.06 -1.51
N ASP A 31 10.52 -23.14 -0.77
CA ASP A 31 9.18 -23.73 -0.68
C ASP A 31 8.17 -22.68 -0.18
N ARG A 32 7.00 -22.67 -0.79
CA ARG A 32 5.91 -21.73 -0.47
C ARG A 32 5.47 -21.82 0.99
N ALA A 33 5.49 -23.00 1.58
CA ALA A 33 5.19 -23.21 2.99
C ALA A 33 6.17 -22.48 3.93
N ILE A 34 7.43 -22.33 3.51
CA ILE A 34 8.47 -21.60 4.24
C ILE A 34 8.42 -20.11 3.90
N LEU A 35 8.17 -19.77 2.64
CA LEU A 35 8.19 -18.39 2.15
C LEU A 35 7.03 -17.57 2.71
N ARG A 36 5.79 -18.11 2.73
CA ARG A 36 4.58 -17.42 3.14
C ARG A 36 4.67 -16.82 4.55
N PRO A 37 5.04 -17.56 5.61
CA PRO A 37 5.22 -16.98 6.94
C PRO A 37 6.27 -15.88 6.97
N ARG A 38 7.38 -16.04 6.25
CA ARG A 38 8.45 -15.04 6.17
C ARG A 38 7.99 -13.75 5.49
N LEU A 39 7.16 -13.85 4.43
CA LEU A 39 6.54 -12.70 3.77
C LEU A 39 5.63 -11.93 4.72
N LEU A 40 4.77 -12.62 5.48
CA LEU A 40 3.89 -11.99 6.45
C LEU A 40 4.66 -11.27 7.56
N LEU A 41 5.76 -11.88 8.06
CA LEU A 41 6.66 -11.24 9.02
C LEU A 41 7.34 -9.99 8.42
N CYS A 42 7.80 -10.06 7.18
CA CYS A 42 8.39 -8.91 6.49
C CYS A 42 7.36 -7.78 6.33
N LEU A 43 6.16 -8.08 5.84
CA LEU A 43 5.09 -7.10 5.67
C LEU A 43 4.70 -6.45 6.99
N HIS A 44 4.55 -7.24 8.04
CA HIS A 44 4.28 -6.73 9.39
C HIS A 44 5.40 -5.83 9.90
N GLY A 45 6.66 -6.29 9.83
CA GLY A 45 7.81 -5.55 10.33
C GLY A 45 8.04 -4.22 9.60
N ILE A 46 7.80 -4.19 8.27
CA ILE A 46 7.91 -2.98 7.45
C ILE A 46 6.70 -2.06 7.68
N GLY A 47 5.50 -2.60 7.61
CA GLY A 47 4.26 -1.83 7.68
C GLY A 47 4.00 -1.19 9.04
N THR A 48 4.50 -1.80 10.12
CA THR A 48 4.41 -1.23 11.48
C THR A 48 5.63 -0.40 11.89
N ASN A 49 6.63 -0.29 11.01
CA ASN A 49 7.93 0.31 11.33
C ASN A 49 8.64 -0.34 12.55
N ALA A 50 8.28 -1.57 12.91
CA ALA A 50 8.94 -2.33 13.96
C ALA A 50 10.34 -2.82 13.55
N GLY A 51 10.53 -2.99 12.24
CA GLY A 51 11.77 -3.48 11.64
C GLY A 51 11.92 -5.01 11.70
N LEU A 52 12.70 -5.55 10.75
CA LEU A 52 12.85 -7.00 10.59
C LEU A 52 13.59 -7.65 11.78
N GLN A 53 14.41 -6.87 12.48
CA GLN A 53 15.19 -7.41 13.60
C GLN A 53 14.29 -7.78 14.79
N ARG A 54 13.24 -7.00 15.05
CA ARG A 54 12.24 -7.34 16.08
C ARG A 54 11.41 -8.57 15.70
N MET A 55 11.17 -8.77 14.42
CA MET A 55 10.45 -9.98 13.94
C MET A 55 11.25 -11.26 14.16
N ASN A 56 12.59 -11.18 14.11
CA ASN A 56 13.47 -12.32 14.46
C ASN A 56 13.39 -12.71 15.95
N ALA A 57 13.28 -11.74 16.84
CA ALA A 57 13.30 -11.98 18.29
C ALA A 57 12.07 -12.74 18.83
N ALA A 58 11.00 -12.86 18.04
CA ALA A 58 9.71 -13.40 18.46
C ALA A 58 9.53 -14.91 18.19
N GLN A 59 10.60 -15.69 18.06
CA GLN A 59 10.59 -17.17 17.89
C GLN A 59 9.72 -17.72 16.75
N HIS A 60 9.62 -16.97 15.64
CA HIS A 60 8.83 -17.39 14.47
C HIS A 60 9.55 -18.36 13.53
N GLY A 61 10.68 -18.93 13.92
CA GLY A 61 11.43 -19.89 13.09
C GLY A 61 12.17 -19.31 11.88
N ALA A 62 12.24 -17.97 11.75
CA ALA A 62 12.96 -17.28 10.69
C ALA A 62 14.07 -16.41 11.28
N THR A 63 15.27 -16.47 10.74
CA THR A 63 16.38 -15.62 11.15
C THR A 63 16.26 -14.22 10.53
N TYR A 64 16.96 -13.23 11.09
CA TYR A 64 17.04 -11.89 10.50
C TYR A 64 17.55 -11.93 9.05
N LYS A 65 18.54 -12.79 8.76
CA LYS A 65 19.09 -12.96 7.40
C LYS A 65 18.04 -13.51 6.43
N ASP A 66 17.21 -14.44 6.88
CA ASP A 66 16.10 -14.98 6.08
C ASP A 66 15.09 -13.88 5.73
N LEU A 67 14.72 -13.05 6.69
CA LEU A 67 13.77 -11.95 6.47
C LEU A 67 14.34 -10.88 5.53
N VAL A 68 15.63 -10.54 5.69
CA VAL A 68 16.32 -9.60 4.78
C VAL A 68 16.37 -10.16 3.35
N TYR A 69 16.66 -11.44 3.21
CA TYR A 69 16.65 -12.12 1.90
C TYR A 69 15.27 -12.07 1.26
N VAL A 70 14.23 -12.49 1.97
CA VAL A 70 12.85 -12.48 1.48
C VAL A 70 12.41 -11.06 1.09
N ARG A 71 12.70 -10.06 1.94
CA ARG A 71 12.37 -8.66 1.62
C ARG A 71 13.01 -8.20 0.31
N ARG A 72 14.28 -8.56 0.08
CA ARG A 72 15.03 -8.10 -1.10
C ARG A 72 14.63 -8.81 -2.39
N CYS A 73 14.35 -10.10 -2.29
CA CYS A 73 14.13 -10.95 -3.47
C CYS A 73 12.65 -11.10 -3.85
N TYR A 74 11.71 -10.89 -2.93
CA TYR A 74 10.29 -11.22 -3.15
C TYR A 74 9.33 -10.04 -2.98
N ILE A 75 9.80 -8.90 -2.47
CA ILE A 75 8.92 -7.74 -2.22
C ILE A 75 9.37 -6.56 -3.06
N THR A 76 8.65 -6.30 -4.15
CA THR A 76 8.80 -5.12 -5.01
C THR A 76 7.61 -4.18 -4.86
N ALA A 77 7.76 -2.93 -5.29
CA ALA A 77 6.67 -1.95 -5.24
C ALA A 77 5.46 -2.37 -6.07
N ASP A 78 5.69 -2.94 -7.27
CA ASP A 78 4.60 -3.36 -8.16
C ASP A 78 3.85 -4.57 -7.62
N GLN A 79 4.56 -5.53 -7.03
CA GLN A 79 3.93 -6.67 -6.37
C GLN A 79 3.14 -6.25 -5.12
N LEU A 80 3.63 -5.26 -4.36
CA LEU A 80 2.86 -4.70 -3.24
C LEU A 80 1.57 -4.04 -3.72
N ARG A 81 1.59 -3.31 -4.85
CA ARG A 81 0.36 -2.76 -5.44
C ARG A 81 -0.63 -3.85 -5.82
N GLN A 82 -0.16 -4.93 -6.45
CA GLN A 82 -1.00 -6.08 -6.78
C GLN A 82 -1.57 -6.76 -5.53
N ALA A 83 -0.76 -6.96 -4.49
CA ALA A 83 -1.21 -7.52 -3.22
C ALA A 83 -2.28 -6.64 -2.55
N ILE A 84 -2.09 -5.31 -2.57
CA ILE A 84 -3.08 -4.35 -2.07
C ILE A 84 -4.37 -4.44 -2.88
N ALA A 85 -4.30 -4.51 -4.21
CA ALA A 85 -5.47 -4.66 -5.07
C ALA A 85 -6.23 -5.96 -4.77
N THR A 86 -5.53 -7.07 -4.57
CA THR A 86 -6.13 -8.35 -4.18
C THR A 86 -6.89 -8.24 -2.85
N VAL A 87 -6.28 -7.63 -1.83
CA VAL A 87 -6.91 -7.43 -0.52
C VAL A 87 -8.09 -6.46 -0.62
N THR A 88 -7.96 -5.40 -1.40
CA THR A 88 -9.01 -4.41 -1.63
C THR A 88 -10.22 -5.06 -2.30
N ASN A 89 -10.03 -5.80 -3.39
CA ASN A 89 -11.10 -6.48 -4.10
C ASN A 89 -11.78 -7.52 -3.21
N GLY A 90 -11.01 -8.33 -2.48
CA GLY A 90 -11.56 -9.28 -1.51
C GLY A 90 -12.36 -8.60 -0.40
N THR A 91 -11.94 -7.41 0.04
CA THR A 91 -12.68 -6.62 1.04
C THR A 91 -13.99 -6.09 0.46
N LEU A 92 -13.99 -5.59 -0.78
CA LEU A 92 -15.21 -5.12 -1.45
C LEU A 92 -16.24 -6.24 -1.60
N VAL A 93 -15.80 -7.42 -1.98
CA VAL A 93 -16.68 -8.62 -2.11
C VAL A 93 -17.21 -9.09 -0.74
N ALA A 94 -16.38 -9.07 0.29
CA ALA A 94 -16.73 -9.58 1.61
C ALA A 94 -17.61 -8.61 2.44
N ARG A 95 -17.75 -7.35 2.03
CA ARG A 95 -18.57 -6.36 2.75
C ARG A 95 -20.04 -6.77 2.76
N ASN A 96 -20.62 -6.78 3.95
CA ASN A 96 -22.06 -6.97 4.12
C ASN A 96 -22.80 -5.63 3.87
N PRO A 97 -23.66 -5.52 2.83
CA PRO A 97 -24.38 -4.29 2.52
C PRO A 97 -25.27 -3.79 3.66
N ALA A 98 -25.79 -4.68 4.51
CA ALA A 98 -26.61 -4.30 5.67
C ALA A 98 -25.82 -3.50 6.73
N ILE A 99 -24.50 -3.73 6.79
CA ILE A 99 -23.61 -3.03 7.75
C ILE A 99 -22.91 -1.83 7.07
N TRP A 100 -22.37 -2.05 5.87
CA TRP A 100 -21.55 -1.07 5.17
C TRP A 100 -22.30 -0.21 4.16
N GLY A 101 -23.58 -0.56 3.86
CA GLY A 101 -24.34 0.02 2.75
C GLY A 101 -23.89 -0.52 1.40
N GLU A 102 -24.60 -0.09 0.35
CA GLU A 102 -24.26 -0.44 -1.02
C GLU A 102 -22.85 0.05 -1.39
N GLY A 103 -22.21 -0.67 -2.32
CA GLY A 103 -20.93 -0.28 -2.89
C GLY A 103 -20.98 1.13 -3.45
N THR A 104 -19.89 1.87 -3.34
CA THR A 104 -19.84 3.25 -3.83
C THR A 104 -18.83 3.37 -4.96
N THR A 105 -19.14 4.27 -5.89
CA THR A 105 -18.26 4.68 -6.99
C THR A 105 -17.53 5.99 -6.67
N ALA A 106 -17.66 6.46 -5.43
CA ALA A 106 -17.07 7.69 -4.95
C ALA A 106 -15.70 7.45 -4.31
N CYS A 107 -14.70 8.17 -4.78
CA CYS A 107 -13.35 8.15 -4.27
C CYS A 107 -12.95 9.55 -3.79
N ALA A 108 -12.20 9.65 -2.72
CA ALA A 108 -11.55 10.87 -2.28
C ALA A 108 -10.03 10.69 -2.35
N SER A 109 -9.32 11.73 -2.74
CA SER A 109 -7.86 11.69 -2.73
C SER A 109 -7.26 12.89 -2.02
N HIS A 110 -6.17 12.64 -1.33
CA HIS A 110 -5.45 13.64 -0.56
C HIS A 110 -4.01 13.24 -0.36
N SER A 111 -3.15 14.23 -0.13
CA SER A 111 -1.74 14.01 0.15
C SER A 111 -1.40 14.35 1.59
N LYS A 112 -0.35 13.70 2.11
CA LYS A 112 0.26 14.05 3.38
C LYS A 112 1.76 14.10 3.27
N HIS A 113 2.34 15.16 3.83
CA HIS A 113 3.79 15.31 3.93
C HIS A 113 4.35 14.50 5.10
N PHE A 114 5.46 13.80 4.85
CA PHE A 114 6.23 13.07 5.85
C PHE A 114 7.67 13.57 5.82
N GLY A 115 8.22 13.91 6.97
CA GLY A 115 9.63 14.18 7.11
C GLY A 115 10.46 12.96 6.70
N ALA A 116 11.50 13.17 5.92
CA ALA A 116 12.38 12.11 5.45
C ALA A 116 13.83 12.57 5.47
N TRP A 117 14.75 11.59 5.52
CA TRP A 117 16.18 11.84 5.52
C TRP A 117 16.64 12.49 4.22
N ASP A 118 17.59 13.42 4.32
CA ASP A 118 18.12 14.20 3.19
C ASP A 118 18.74 13.33 2.09
N GLN A 119 19.24 12.14 2.45
CA GLN A 119 19.82 11.18 1.52
C GLN A 119 18.80 10.41 0.69
N ASN A 120 17.50 10.52 0.98
CA ASN A 120 16.47 9.92 0.16
C ASN A 120 16.34 10.73 -1.14
N LEU A 121 16.48 10.06 -2.29
CA LEU A 121 16.44 10.67 -3.63
C LEU A 121 15.14 11.42 -3.94
N THR A 122 14.03 11.03 -3.31
CA THR A 122 12.72 11.66 -3.51
C THR A 122 12.40 12.76 -2.51
N THR A 123 13.30 12.98 -1.55
CA THR A 123 13.14 14.00 -0.52
C THR A 123 13.44 15.40 -1.07
N GLN A 124 12.51 16.31 -0.87
CA GLN A 124 12.67 17.72 -1.24
C GLN A 124 12.30 18.63 -0.06
N TRP A 125 12.96 19.78 0.02
CA TRP A 125 12.57 20.82 0.94
C TRP A 125 11.35 21.57 0.40
N HIS A 126 10.40 21.86 1.27
CA HIS A 126 9.18 22.58 0.88
C HIS A 126 8.87 23.69 1.88
N VAL A 127 8.69 24.93 1.39
CA VAL A 127 8.50 26.13 2.23
C VAL A 127 7.30 26.01 3.15
N ARG A 128 6.16 25.49 2.67
CA ARG A 128 4.93 25.35 3.44
C ARG A 128 5.08 24.44 4.67
N TYR A 129 5.93 23.43 4.56
CA TYR A 129 6.16 22.45 5.63
C TYR A 129 7.37 22.75 6.48
N GLY A 130 8.16 23.78 6.10
CA GLY A 130 9.34 24.21 6.84
C GLY A 130 10.44 23.14 6.97
N GLY A 131 10.45 22.16 6.07
CA GLY A 131 11.38 21.03 6.16
C GLY A 131 11.44 20.18 4.92
N ARG A 132 12.37 19.22 4.97
CA ARG A 132 12.53 18.20 3.93
C ARG A 132 11.62 17.00 4.17
N GLY A 133 11.11 16.43 3.08
CA GLY A 133 10.24 15.26 3.17
C GLY A 133 9.77 14.76 1.82
N ILE A 134 8.85 13.86 1.92
CA ILE A 134 8.15 13.22 0.79
C ILE A 134 6.64 13.43 0.97
N MET A 135 5.91 13.33 -0.12
CA MET A 135 4.44 13.30 -0.09
C MET A 135 3.96 11.90 -0.43
N ILE A 136 3.00 11.41 0.33
CA ILE A 136 2.23 10.22 -0.05
C ILE A 136 0.85 10.70 -0.42
N TYR A 137 0.37 10.31 -1.60
CA TYR A 137 -0.95 10.62 -2.13
C TYR A 137 -1.80 9.36 -2.11
N TRP A 138 -2.97 9.42 -1.48
CA TRP A 138 -3.89 8.29 -1.34
C TRP A 138 -5.18 8.53 -2.10
N HIS A 139 -5.73 7.44 -2.62
CA HIS A 139 -7.09 7.36 -3.11
C HIS A 139 -7.87 6.43 -2.20
N VAL A 140 -8.94 6.93 -1.63
CA VAL A 140 -9.71 6.23 -0.60
C VAL A 140 -11.17 6.19 -1.02
N GLU A 141 -11.73 5.00 -1.11
CA GLU A 141 -13.15 4.80 -1.33
C GLU A 141 -13.95 5.36 -0.14
N ARG A 142 -15.17 5.81 -0.38
CA ARG A 142 -16.05 6.48 0.60
C ARG A 142 -16.17 5.76 1.95
N LYS A 143 -16.03 4.44 1.99
CA LYS A 143 -16.09 3.62 3.19
C LYS A 143 -14.70 3.32 3.77
N SER A 144 -13.75 4.23 3.54
CA SER A 144 -12.40 4.21 4.11
C SER A 144 -11.47 3.09 3.62
N LEU A 145 -11.71 2.53 2.43
CA LEU A 145 -10.82 1.57 1.83
C LEU A 145 -9.82 2.26 0.89
N CYS A 146 -8.53 2.14 1.18
CA CYS A 146 -7.49 2.66 0.31
C CYS A 146 -7.38 1.78 -0.94
N ILE A 147 -7.65 2.37 -2.11
CA ILE A 147 -7.60 1.68 -3.41
C ILE A 147 -6.30 1.92 -4.17
N HIS A 148 -5.62 3.04 -3.88
CA HIS A 148 -4.33 3.38 -4.49
C HIS A 148 -3.52 4.28 -3.57
N SER A 149 -2.21 4.12 -3.61
CA SER A 149 -1.28 5.05 -2.97
C SER A 149 -0.05 5.22 -3.83
N GLN A 150 0.50 6.42 -3.85
CA GLN A 150 1.70 6.74 -4.60
C GLN A 150 2.60 7.71 -3.83
N LEU A 151 3.89 7.53 -4.03
CA LEU A 151 4.90 8.45 -3.55
C LEU A 151 5.06 9.57 -4.58
N LYS A 152 5.05 10.82 -4.11
CA LYS A 152 5.35 11.99 -4.95
C LYS A 152 6.31 12.94 -4.25
N SER A 153 6.98 13.77 -5.02
CA SER A 153 7.75 14.87 -4.44
C SER A 153 6.81 16.00 -3.98
N PRO A 154 7.18 16.76 -2.95
CA PRO A 154 6.36 17.89 -2.48
C PRO A 154 6.03 18.94 -3.54
N SER A 155 6.89 19.09 -4.55
CA SER A 155 6.72 20.06 -5.65
C SER A 155 5.92 19.53 -6.85
N SER A 156 5.63 18.21 -6.90
CA SER A 156 4.88 17.63 -8.02
C SER A 156 3.39 17.95 -7.94
N SER A 157 2.71 18.00 -9.11
CA SER A 157 1.29 18.32 -9.21
C SER A 157 0.42 17.29 -8.47
N GLU A 158 -0.53 17.75 -7.66
CA GLU A 158 -1.54 16.91 -7.04
C GLU A 158 -2.61 16.46 -8.03
N VAL A 159 -2.91 17.30 -9.03
CA VAL A 159 -3.85 16.97 -10.12
C VAL A 159 -3.32 15.79 -10.94
N ALA A 160 -2.04 15.81 -11.31
CA ALA A 160 -1.42 14.69 -12.03
C ALA A 160 -1.47 13.40 -11.21
N ALA A 161 -1.19 13.49 -9.89
CA ALA A 161 -1.27 12.34 -8.99
C ALA A 161 -2.71 11.82 -8.82
N MET A 162 -3.70 12.72 -8.80
CA MET A 162 -5.11 12.35 -8.78
C MET A 162 -5.50 11.57 -10.02
N ILE A 163 -5.20 12.09 -11.20
CA ILE A 163 -5.51 11.45 -12.47
C ILE A 163 -4.82 10.10 -12.58
N GLU A 164 -3.52 10.04 -12.26
CA GLU A 164 -2.77 8.79 -12.29
C GLU A 164 -3.39 7.73 -11.38
N GLY A 165 -3.80 8.09 -10.16
CA GLY A 165 -4.39 7.16 -9.23
C GLY A 165 -5.76 6.65 -9.64
N VAL A 166 -6.60 7.49 -10.26
CA VAL A 166 -7.89 7.07 -10.82
C VAL A 166 -7.69 6.08 -11.98
N ILE A 167 -6.68 6.30 -12.83
CA ILE A 167 -6.43 5.42 -13.98
C ILE A 167 -5.72 4.12 -13.57
N ARG A 168 -4.85 4.17 -12.55
CA ARG A 168 -3.91 3.07 -12.22
C ARG A 168 -4.17 2.37 -10.89
N HIS A 169 -5.36 2.49 -10.30
CA HIS A 169 -5.62 1.87 -8.98
C HIS A 169 -5.64 0.33 -8.99
N CYS A 170 -5.74 -0.30 -10.16
CA CYS A 170 -5.68 -1.76 -10.34
C CYS A 170 -6.72 -2.56 -9.53
N THR A 171 -7.76 -1.92 -8.99
CA THR A 171 -8.85 -2.58 -8.29
C THR A 171 -10.08 -2.71 -9.20
N GLU A 172 -11.04 -3.54 -8.83
CA GLU A 172 -12.31 -3.71 -9.57
C GLU A 172 -13.33 -2.61 -9.29
N MET A 173 -12.97 -1.61 -8.49
CA MET A 173 -13.84 -0.47 -8.19
C MET A 173 -14.01 0.40 -9.43
N SER A 174 -15.26 0.73 -9.78
CA SER A 174 -15.57 1.81 -10.72
C SER A 174 -15.57 3.15 -10.00
N ILE A 175 -14.93 4.17 -10.57
CA ILE A 175 -14.87 5.52 -10.00
C ILE A 175 -15.65 6.47 -10.91
N ASP A 176 -16.82 6.93 -10.45
CA ASP A 176 -17.65 7.92 -11.14
C ASP A 176 -17.50 9.32 -10.54
N ARG A 177 -17.03 9.40 -9.30
CA ARG A 177 -16.90 10.66 -8.57
C ARG A 177 -15.59 10.69 -7.82
N GLN A 178 -14.80 11.72 -8.11
CA GLN A 178 -13.54 12.00 -7.44
C GLN A 178 -13.65 13.27 -6.61
N TYR A 179 -13.34 13.17 -5.33
CA TYR A 179 -13.30 14.29 -4.39
C TYR A 179 -11.86 14.65 -4.07
N VAL A 180 -11.55 15.94 -4.16
CA VAL A 180 -10.24 16.51 -3.81
C VAL A 180 -10.42 17.74 -2.95
N ASP A 181 -9.36 18.15 -2.27
CA ASP A 181 -9.33 19.44 -1.58
C ASP A 181 -8.99 20.60 -2.54
N SER A 182 -8.85 21.80 -1.99
CA SER A 182 -8.57 23.02 -2.78
C SER A 182 -7.26 22.95 -3.57
N HIS A 183 -6.32 22.07 -3.23
CA HIS A 183 -5.07 21.89 -3.97
C HIS A 183 -5.27 21.09 -5.27
N GLY A 184 -6.32 20.29 -5.33
CA GLY A 184 -6.72 19.57 -6.54
C GLY A 184 -7.60 20.39 -7.49
N GLN A 185 -8.00 21.61 -7.11
CA GLN A 185 -8.85 22.47 -7.94
C GLN A 185 -8.03 23.08 -9.08
N SER A 186 -8.35 22.68 -10.30
CA SER A 186 -7.79 23.28 -11.52
C SER A 186 -8.73 22.99 -12.70
N GLU A 187 -8.63 23.77 -13.77
CA GLU A 187 -9.38 23.52 -14.99
C GLU A 187 -9.13 22.09 -15.55
N VAL A 188 -7.88 21.63 -15.48
CA VAL A 188 -7.50 20.28 -15.92
C VAL A 188 -8.17 19.20 -15.05
N ALA A 189 -8.25 19.40 -13.72
CA ALA A 189 -8.90 18.45 -12.83
C ALA A 189 -10.42 18.39 -13.05
N PHE A 190 -11.03 19.50 -13.39
CA PHE A 190 -12.48 19.56 -13.68
C PHE A 190 -12.81 19.03 -15.09
N ALA A 191 -11.87 19.09 -16.02
CA ALA A 191 -12.05 18.57 -17.38
C ALA A 191 -11.89 17.03 -17.45
N PHE A 192 -11.19 16.44 -16.50
CA PHE A 192 -10.99 15.00 -16.39
C PHE A 192 -12.19 14.30 -15.73
#